data_ef6a719fdefe5ef2619dfd7de074e774
#
_entry.id   ef6a719fdefe5ef2619dfd7de074e774
#
_cell.length_a   1.000
_cell.length_b   1.000
_cell.length_c   1.000
_cell.angle_alpha   90.00
_cell.angle_beta   90.00
_cell.angle_gamma   90.00
#
_symmetry.space_group_name_H-M   'P 1'
#
loop_
_entity.id
_entity.type
_entity.pdbx_description
1 polymer ?
#
loop_
_entity_poly.entity_id
_entity_poly.type
_entity_poly.pdbx_seq_one_letter_code
_entity_poly.pdbx_strand_id
1 'polypeptide(L)'
;MKKLSCLLSIFLMLSCTTYKREKFSYTTNENPWINAYKDHMFYECLNEGYQNDSIFELMKKRDLFNPYDEIDFDEIDSARANGKKIIKNMPKPWHCDDCKGNENYISANCLHYYASRELDSIARISYKAHLKRRKK
;
A
#
# COMPACT_ATOMS: atom_id res chain seq x y z
N MET A 1 -13.20 50.81 19.90
CA MET A 1 -12.58 50.09 18.80
C MET A 1 -11.27 49.36 19.18
N LYS A 2 -10.42 49.88 20.06
CA LYS A 2 -9.16 49.23 20.48
C LYS A 2 -9.34 47.89 21.24
N LYS A 3 -10.42 47.71 22.01
CA LYS A 3 -10.70 46.43 22.75
C LYS A 3 -11.14 45.30 21.87
N LEU A 4 -11.78 45.55 20.72
CA LEU A 4 -12.22 44.53 19.78
C LEU A 4 -11.04 43.93 18.97
N SER A 5 -10.04 44.79 18.68
CA SER A 5 -8.82 44.36 17.97
C SER A 5 -7.96 43.42 18.82
N CYS A 6 -7.88 43.61 20.14
CA CYS A 6 -7.14 42.73 21.04
C CYS A 6 -7.78 41.34 21.16
N LEU A 7 -9.10 41.24 21.18
CA LEU A 7 -9.82 39.96 21.23
C LEU A 7 -9.62 39.15 19.94
N LEU A 8 -9.60 39.81 18.79
CA LEU A 8 -9.37 39.15 17.50
C LEU A 8 -7.95 38.58 17.40
N SER A 9 -6.95 39.30 17.96
CA SER A 9 -5.55 38.79 17.95
C SER A 9 -5.33 37.58 18.87
N ILE A 10 -6.07 37.45 19.96
CA ILE A 10 -5.99 36.32 20.88
C ILE A 10 -6.59 35.05 20.23
N PHE A 11 -7.67 35.21 19.45
CA PHE A 11 -8.29 34.06 18.74
C PHE A 11 -7.40 33.49 17.65
N LEU A 12 -6.56 34.27 16.99
CA LEU A 12 -5.63 33.82 15.95
C LEU A 12 -4.44 33.02 16.51
N MET A 13 -4.09 33.23 17.79
CA MET A 13 -2.98 32.49 18.43
C MET A 13 -3.38 31.11 18.95
N LEU A 14 -4.68 30.79 19.03
CA LEU A 14 -5.18 29.51 19.53
C LEU A 14 -5.30 28.42 18.45
N SER A 15 -5.05 28.75 17.17
CA SER A 15 -5.21 27.80 16.05
C SER A 15 -3.95 27.01 15.71
N CYS A 16 -2.83 27.16 16.44
CA CYS A 16 -1.69 26.27 16.32
C CYS A 16 -1.99 24.94 17.04
N THR A 17 -2.81 24.10 16.43
CA THR A 17 -2.82 22.68 16.79
C THR A 17 -1.47 22.09 16.42
N THR A 18 -0.66 21.78 17.44
CA THR A 18 0.57 21.01 17.24
C THR A 18 0.21 19.69 16.59
N TYR A 19 0.46 19.58 15.29
CA TYR A 19 0.38 18.33 14.57
C TYR A 19 1.36 17.35 15.22
N LYS A 20 0.86 16.47 16.08
CA LYS A 20 1.65 15.36 16.61
C LYS A 20 1.89 14.39 15.46
N ARG A 21 3.09 14.41 14.92
CA ARG A 21 3.54 13.41 13.97
C ARG A 21 3.46 12.05 14.68
N GLU A 22 2.56 11.20 14.24
CA GLU A 22 2.49 9.82 14.76
C GLU A 22 3.85 9.17 14.56
N LYS A 23 4.34 8.51 15.61
CA LYS A 23 5.59 7.74 15.50
C LYS A 23 5.31 6.59 14.55
N PHE A 24 6.15 6.44 13.54
CA PHE A 24 6.11 5.28 12.66
C PHE A 24 6.28 4.01 13.51
N SER A 25 5.32 3.10 13.41
CA SER A 25 5.36 1.81 14.09
C SER A 25 5.46 0.71 13.03
N TYR A 26 6.45 -0.16 13.18
CA TYR A 26 6.56 -1.37 12.35
C TYR A 26 5.50 -2.41 12.70
N THR A 27 5.01 -2.40 13.94
CA THR A 27 3.86 -3.18 14.35
C THR A 27 2.61 -2.37 14.06
N THR A 28 2.32 -2.20 12.80
CA THR A 28 1.07 -1.56 12.44
C THR A 28 0.01 -2.61 12.50
N ASN A 29 -0.94 -2.52 13.30
CA ASN A 29 -2.23 -2.60 12.71
C ASN A 29 -3.33 -3.21 13.53
N GLU A 30 -4.40 -2.51 13.38
CA GLU A 30 -5.71 -2.94 13.81
C GLU A 30 -6.16 -4.28 13.19
N ASN A 31 -5.55 -4.70 12.05
CA ASN A 31 -5.89 -5.96 11.38
C ASN A 31 -4.73 -6.54 10.57
N PRO A 32 -3.96 -7.48 11.16
CA PRO A 32 -2.80 -8.09 10.51
C PRO A 32 -3.14 -8.83 9.20
N TRP A 33 -4.34 -9.42 9.09
CA TRP A 33 -4.77 -10.07 7.86
C TRP A 33 -4.85 -9.09 6.67
N ILE A 34 -5.40 -7.88 6.89
CA ILE A 34 -5.51 -6.85 5.84
C ILE A 34 -4.13 -6.42 5.37
N ASN A 35 -3.18 -6.29 6.30
CA ASN A 35 -1.80 -5.96 5.95
C ASN A 35 -1.15 -7.07 5.14
N ALA A 36 -1.24 -8.31 5.62
CA ALA A 36 -0.70 -9.46 4.90
C ALA A 36 -1.23 -9.51 3.45
N TYR A 37 -2.52 -9.31 3.26
CA TYR A 37 -3.11 -9.26 1.92
C TYR A 37 -2.49 -8.16 1.05
N LYS A 38 -2.35 -6.95 1.60
CA LYS A 38 -1.75 -5.80 0.89
C LYS A 38 -0.27 -6.02 0.59
N ASP A 39 0.47 -6.60 1.53
CA ASP A 39 1.90 -6.90 1.39
C ASP A 39 2.13 -7.94 0.28
N HIS A 40 1.34 -9.01 0.24
CA HIS A 40 1.40 -10.00 -0.84
C HIS A 40 1.08 -9.39 -2.20
N MET A 41 0.08 -8.52 -2.27
CA MET A 41 -0.28 -7.83 -3.51
C MET A 41 0.84 -6.89 -3.98
N PHE A 42 1.44 -6.13 -3.07
CA PHE A 42 2.55 -5.24 -3.39
C PHE A 42 3.78 -6.02 -3.89
N TYR A 43 4.15 -7.09 -3.18
CA TYR A 43 5.26 -7.95 -3.59
C TYR A 43 5.04 -8.52 -4.99
N GLU A 44 3.87 -9.07 -5.28
CA GLU A 44 3.59 -9.64 -6.59
C GLU A 44 3.52 -8.59 -7.69
N CYS A 45 3.06 -7.37 -7.39
CA CYS A 45 3.12 -6.24 -8.31
C CYS A 45 4.56 -5.96 -8.74
N LEU A 46 5.50 -5.91 -7.79
CA LEU A 46 6.93 -5.75 -8.10
C LEU A 46 7.49 -6.95 -8.87
N ASN A 47 7.21 -8.17 -8.40
CA ASN A 47 7.70 -9.41 -9.00
C ASN A 47 7.26 -9.54 -10.47
N GLU A 48 5.99 -9.29 -10.77
CA GLU A 48 5.46 -9.31 -12.14
C GLU A 48 6.02 -8.15 -12.98
N GLY A 49 6.17 -6.97 -12.38
CA GLY A 49 6.67 -5.78 -13.08
C GLY A 49 8.11 -5.90 -13.52
N TYR A 50 8.94 -6.54 -12.71
CA TYR A 50 10.35 -6.84 -13.03
C TYR A 50 10.56 -8.19 -13.70
N GLN A 51 9.48 -8.91 -14.06
CA GLN A 51 9.50 -10.16 -14.81
C GLN A 51 10.41 -11.24 -14.19
N ASN A 52 10.39 -11.36 -12.87
CA ASN A 52 11.25 -12.30 -12.12
C ASN A 52 12.76 -12.09 -12.36
N ASP A 53 13.19 -10.87 -12.55
CA ASP A 53 14.61 -10.54 -12.69
C ASP A 53 15.43 -11.05 -11.48
N SER A 54 16.71 -11.20 -11.67
CA SER A 54 17.69 -11.76 -10.70
C SER A 54 17.61 -11.12 -9.30
N ILE A 55 17.16 -9.87 -9.21
CA ILE A 55 16.93 -9.19 -7.93
C ILE A 55 15.89 -9.92 -7.06
N PHE A 56 14.83 -10.47 -7.65
CA PHE A 56 13.80 -11.21 -6.92
C PHE A 56 14.27 -12.59 -6.48
N GLU A 57 15.14 -13.24 -7.25
CA GLU A 57 15.79 -14.48 -6.81
C GLU A 57 16.72 -14.23 -5.61
N LEU A 58 17.37 -13.07 -5.56
CA LEU A 58 18.17 -12.67 -4.40
C LEU A 58 17.31 -12.34 -3.19
N MET A 59 16.20 -11.63 -3.38
CA MET A 59 15.25 -11.32 -2.32
C MET A 59 14.65 -12.58 -1.69
N LYS A 60 14.19 -13.54 -2.48
CA LYS A 60 13.65 -14.83 -2.02
C LYS A 60 14.59 -15.61 -1.10
N LYS A 61 15.91 -15.40 -1.24
CA LYS A 61 16.92 -16.06 -0.38
C LYS A 61 17.08 -15.40 0.99
N ARG A 62 16.64 -14.16 1.16
CA ARG A 62 16.91 -13.35 2.36
C ARG A 62 15.66 -12.83 3.04
N ASP A 63 14.54 -12.79 2.32
CA ASP A 63 13.28 -12.24 2.78
C ASP A 63 12.28 -13.36 3.08
N LEU A 64 11.86 -13.45 4.34
CA LEU A 64 10.79 -14.33 4.78
C LEU A 64 9.45 -13.62 4.60
N PHE A 65 9.13 -13.27 3.41
CA PHE A 65 8.10 -12.33 2.97
C PHE A 65 6.71 -12.44 3.65
N ASN A 66 6.43 -13.46 4.43
CA ASN A 66 5.16 -13.60 5.15
C ASN A 66 5.36 -13.55 6.67
N PRO A 67 5.29 -12.37 7.32
CA PRO A 67 5.37 -12.25 8.77
C PRO A 67 4.07 -12.64 9.48
N TYR A 68 3.02 -13.04 8.76
CA TYR A 68 1.68 -13.23 9.29
C TYR A 68 1.13 -14.62 8.97
N ASP A 69 0.87 -15.40 10.01
CA ASP A 69 0.26 -16.74 9.88
C ASP A 69 -1.26 -16.71 9.67
N GLU A 70 -1.86 -15.51 9.54
CA GLU A 70 -3.31 -15.34 9.57
C GLU A 70 -3.99 -15.38 8.20
N ILE A 71 -3.22 -15.42 7.10
CA ILE A 71 -3.74 -15.42 5.74
C ILE A 71 -3.58 -16.81 5.11
N ASP A 72 -4.66 -17.35 4.57
CA ASP A 72 -4.66 -18.66 3.92
C ASP A 72 -4.10 -18.58 2.49
N PHE A 73 -3.68 -19.72 1.92
CA PHE A 73 -3.07 -19.77 0.57
C PHE A 73 -3.99 -19.24 -0.53
N ASP A 74 -5.30 -19.50 -0.46
CA ASP A 74 -6.26 -19.00 -1.44
C ASP A 74 -6.35 -17.46 -1.45
N GLU A 75 -6.21 -16.85 -0.29
CA GLU A 75 -6.18 -15.40 -0.16
C GLU A 75 -4.86 -14.80 -0.65
N ILE A 76 -3.75 -15.49 -0.40
CA ILE A 76 -2.44 -15.12 -0.95
C ILE A 76 -2.51 -15.14 -2.49
N ASP A 77 -3.07 -16.18 -3.08
CA ASP A 77 -3.22 -16.30 -4.54
C ASP A 77 -4.15 -15.21 -5.11
N SER A 78 -5.21 -14.88 -4.39
CA SER A 78 -6.10 -13.78 -4.74
C SER A 78 -5.36 -12.42 -4.71
N ALA A 79 -4.57 -12.17 -3.67
CA ALA A 79 -3.77 -10.95 -3.55
C ALA A 79 -2.74 -10.83 -4.68
N ARG A 80 -2.04 -11.94 -4.99
CA ARG A 80 -1.08 -12.02 -6.09
C ARG A 80 -1.72 -11.78 -7.45
N ALA A 81 -2.89 -12.38 -7.70
CA ALA A 81 -3.63 -12.15 -8.93
C ALA A 81 -4.01 -10.67 -9.11
N ASN A 82 -4.33 -9.96 -8.03
CA ASN A 82 -4.57 -8.52 -8.08
C ASN A 82 -3.29 -7.73 -8.36
N GLY A 83 -2.15 -8.11 -7.77
CA GLY A 83 -0.85 -7.51 -8.08
C GLY A 83 -0.51 -7.59 -9.58
N LYS A 84 -0.69 -8.77 -10.19
CA LYS A 84 -0.49 -8.96 -11.63
C LYS A 84 -1.39 -8.07 -12.49
N LYS A 85 -2.65 -7.86 -12.08
CA LYS A 85 -3.57 -6.97 -12.81
C LYS A 85 -3.08 -5.53 -12.85
N ILE A 86 -2.43 -5.05 -11.77
CA ILE A 86 -1.88 -3.70 -11.72
C ILE A 86 -0.84 -3.50 -12.82
N ILE A 87 0.07 -4.45 -12.98
CA ILE A 87 1.09 -4.38 -14.02
C ILE A 87 0.47 -4.42 -15.43
N LYS A 88 -0.48 -5.33 -15.66
CA LYS A 88 -1.17 -5.42 -16.97
C LYS A 88 -1.89 -4.14 -17.37
N ASN A 89 -2.42 -3.41 -16.40
CA ASN A 89 -3.18 -2.17 -16.60
C ASN A 89 -2.34 -0.91 -16.38
N MET A 90 -1.05 -1.06 -16.15
CA MET A 90 -0.16 0.08 -15.89
C MET A 90 -0.07 0.98 -17.12
N PRO A 91 -0.31 2.29 -16.96
CA PRO A 91 -0.18 3.22 -18.08
C PRO A 91 1.28 3.29 -18.54
N LYS A 92 1.46 3.50 -19.84
CA LYS A 92 2.79 3.77 -20.39
C LYS A 92 3.31 5.11 -19.84
N PRO A 93 4.63 5.27 -19.67
CA PRO A 93 5.23 6.53 -19.26
C PRO A 93 4.80 7.66 -20.21
N TRP A 94 4.32 8.77 -19.66
CA TRP A 94 3.77 9.84 -20.48
C TRP A 94 4.83 10.72 -21.15
N HIS A 95 5.98 10.88 -20.51
CA HIS A 95 7.13 11.58 -21.08
C HIS A 95 8.40 10.81 -20.74
N CYS A 96 8.92 10.12 -21.73
CA CYS A 96 10.20 9.49 -21.59
C CYS A 96 10.87 9.50 -22.97
N ASP A 97 11.58 10.58 -23.26
CA ASP A 97 12.24 10.77 -24.56
C ASP A 97 13.35 9.74 -24.80
N ASP A 98 13.92 9.18 -23.72
CA ASP A 98 15.02 8.20 -23.75
C ASP A 98 14.61 6.79 -23.29
N CYS A 99 13.32 6.51 -23.02
CA CYS A 99 12.88 5.17 -22.57
C CYS A 99 13.03 4.13 -23.67
N LYS A 100 13.76 3.10 -23.35
CA LYS A 100 13.71 1.84 -24.09
C LYS A 100 12.35 1.21 -23.85
N GLY A 101 11.69 0.73 -24.89
CA GLY A 101 10.25 0.41 -24.96
C GLY A 101 9.65 -0.52 -23.91
N ASN A 102 10.42 -1.01 -22.94
CA ASN A 102 9.99 -1.84 -21.80
C ASN A 102 10.21 -1.18 -20.43
N GLU A 103 10.69 0.07 -20.38
CA GLU A 103 10.87 0.81 -19.13
C GLU A 103 9.53 1.41 -18.66
N ASN A 104 9.27 1.33 -17.35
CA ASN A 104 8.07 1.90 -16.73
C ASN A 104 8.35 2.26 -15.26
N TYR A 105 7.50 3.07 -14.66
CA TYR A 105 7.56 3.48 -13.25
C TYR A 105 7.01 2.38 -12.31
N ILE A 106 7.54 1.15 -12.42
CA ILE A 106 7.03 -0.05 -11.74
C ILE A 106 6.96 0.16 -10.23
N SER A 107 8.09 0.45 -9.58
CA SER A 107 8.15 0.63 -8.13
C SER A 107 7.22 1.74 -7.63
N ALA A 108 7.20 2.88 -8.32
CA ALA A 108 6.36 4.02 -7.94
C ALA A 108 4.88 3.67 -8.05
N ASN A 109 4.46 3.04 -9.14
CA ASN A 109 3.07 2.65 -9.34
C ASN A 109 2.62 1.57 -8.35
N CYS A 110 3.46 0.56 -8.07
CA CYS A 110 3.15 -0.46 -7.07
C CYS A 110 3.02 0.15 -5.66
N LEU A 111 3.92 1.09 -5.30
CA LEU A 111 3.88 1.78 -4.01
C LEU A 111 2.65 2.69 -3.88
N HIS A 112 2.32 3.45 -4.92
CA HIS A 112 1.13 4.31 -4.93
C HIS A 112 -0.15 3.49 -4.83
N TYR A 113 -0.20 2.35 -5.51
CA TYR A 113 -1.35 1.46 -5.41
C TYR A 113 -1.45 0.83 -4.02
N TYR A 114 -0.33 0.41 -3.42
CA TYR A 114 -0.28 -0.07 -2.04
C TYR A 114 -0.89 0.94 -1.05
N ALA A 115 -0.61 2.22 -1.24
CA ALA A 115 -1.12 3.30 -0.41
C ALA A 115 -2.56 3.76 -0.78
N SER A 116 -3.16 3.17 -1.82
CA SER A 116 -4.44 3.64 -2.34
C SER A 116 -5.63 3.20 -1.49
N ARG A 117 -6.70 4.01 -1.52
CA ARG A 117 -8.01 3.66 -0.95
C ARG A 117 -8.65 2.47 -1.67
N GLU A 118 -8.33 2.28 -2.94
CA GLU A 118 -8.84 1.17 -3.74
C GLU A 118 -8.35 -0.16 -3.19
N LEU A 119 -7.04 -0.31 -2.98
CA LEU A 119 -6.49 -1.53 -2.39
C LEU A 119 -7.00 -1.76 -0.97
N ASP A 120 -7.10 -0.71 -0.15
CA ASP A 120 -7.65 -0.85 1.20
C ASP A 120 -9.10 -1.37 1.15
N SER A 121 -9.92 -0.87 0.22
CA SER A 121 -11.29 -1.36 -0.01
C SER A 121 -11.32 -2.83 -0.43
N ILE A 122 -10.47 -3.23 -1.39
CA ILE A 122 -10.38 -4.61 -1.86
C ILE A 122 -9.96 -5.54 -0.72
N ALA A 123 -8.94 -5.19 0.05
CA ALA A 123 -8.47 -5.98 1.18
C ALA A 123 -9.55 -6.15 2.26
N ARG A 124 -10.31 -5.10 2.57
CA ARG A 124 -11.43 -5.17 3.53
C ARG A 124 -12.58 -6.03 3.02
N ILE A 125 -12.90 -6.00 1.73
CA ILE A 125 -13.93 -6.87 1.11
C ILE A 125 -13.47 -8.32 1.19
N SER A 126 -12.21 -8.60 0.84
CA SER A 126 -11.62 -9.94 0.91
C SER A 126 -11.59 -10.48 2.34
N TYR A 127 -11.25 -9.64 3.32
CA TYR A 127 -11.30 -10.00 4.73
C TYR A 127 -12.73 -10.37 5.19
N LYS A 128 -13.73 -9.60 4.80
CA LYS A 128 -15.13 -9.94 5.12
C LYS A 128 -15.56 -11.29 4.51
N ALA A 129 -15.08 -11.60 3.31
CA ALA A 129 -15.33 -12.89 2.67
C ALA A 129 -14.61 -14.03 3.40
N HIS A 130 -13.36 -13.84 3.83
CA HIS A 130 -12.60 -14.76 4.68
C HIS A 130 -13.36 -15.09 5.97
N LEU A 131 -13.83 -14.09 6.70
CA LEU A 131 -14.60 -14.29 7.94
C LEU A 131 -15.89 -15.08 7.73
N LYS A 132 -16.55 -14.92 6.58
CA LYS A 132 -17.77 -15.71 6.25
C LYS A 132 -17.43 -17.18 5.97
N ARG A 133 -16.27 -17.48 5.36
CA ARG A 133 -15.85 -18.88 5.12
C ARG A 133 -15.50 -19.59 6.42
N ARG A 134 -14.84 -18.93 7.36
CA ARG A 134 -14.44 -19.51 8.66
C ARG A 134 -15.62 -19.80 9.61
N LYS A 135 -16.81 -19.23 9.35
CA LYS A 135 -18.03 -19.46 10.15
C LYS A 135 -18.88 -20.64 9.66
N LYS A 136 -18.52 -21.23 8.53
CA LYS A 136 -19.17 -22.46 8.00
C LYS A 136 -18.39 -23.69 8.41
#